data_8625e5c017e8901ff3d0a9279ffba9f0
#
_entry.id   8625e5c017e8901ff3d0a9279ffba9f0
#
_cell.length_a   1.000
_cell.length_b   1.000
_cell.length_c   1.000
_cell.angle_alpha   90.00
_cell.angle_beta   90.00
_cell.angle_gamma   90.00
#
_symmetry.space_group_name_H-M   'P 1'
#
loop_
_entity.id
_entity.type
_entity.pdbx_description
1 polymer ?
#
loop_
_entity_poly.entity_id
_entity_poly.type
_entity_poly.pdbx_seq_one_letter_code
_entity_poly.pdbx_strand_id
1 'polypeptide(L)'
;MYRITIGNEELDLYQTDDINFNIQLNTIGNVSNRNSSYSNTIEIPKTSKNQRILGFAGSMGNMSRVPYEQKRCTLSFNTITIVSSGFLRLLGVGPESYSIFINDGIVDLEVLLSDSTISELGYSEYDHLLGTPTDVINTFNNTYEDGYIYAVADFGKLVDPTVAVEKLAPSVFAKTILLRIFESRGLRLEGDFIDNNTDFEQLVIPPTRGIDIEDVALTSTNAGSGSGAVVDIDEPYDDFNPTPFVVLYPITTNNYNTDIDIISGGRLEFNRAGLVELNLDIDYDITDGRVEIVVLVDNSIILSRELSGPSLQESILFTTEVGDVFRIFFVVYSSFWGASGRPRSGYFDRDFTINSLSVQINNLSGGTVIKVNDYMSSDLSQKEFVKDILQRYGLILSRNRIDPSIYELISMETLLDDTENAVDWSSKLISIDNESYDSGYAQQNRADYNYTKDTVPFMQGFLNITNVNLETERTIINGIYQIPDSYVRPGALVLPGTTTPIPVYSFPIWEIISDPNGDTIENTEAKISIMRIRSNSQSTSYTRFDSNPQSSTNNKYLSLQNMSYQYFFDTYYSNFKKLLNSYKEVDVSLKLNLVDFRNIDMSKLVYLRQTGRYYYIDTVKLGRNSSAKLIETRNFR
;
A
#
# COMPACT_ATOMS: atom_id res chain seq x y z
N MET A 1 37.12 4.74 15.80
CA MET A 1 37.36 5.37 14.50
C MET A 1 36.08 5.23 13.69
N TYR A 2 35.62 6.32 13.09
CA TYR A 2 34.45 6.27 12.18
C TYR A 2 34.83 5.61 10.87
N ARG A 3 33.87 4.92 10.26
CA ARG A 3 33.95 4.32 8.91
C ARG A 3 32.68 4.61 8.16
N ILE A 4 32.81 5.03 6.92
CA ILE A 4 31.70 5.24 5.98
C ILE A 4 31.97 4.31 4.79
N THR A 5 31.02 3.42 4.49
CA THR A 5 31.12 2.52 3.34
C THR A 5 30.01 2.79 2.34
N ILE A 6 30.35 2.75 1.06
CA ILE A 6 29.39 2.83 -0.06
C ILE A 6 29.54 1.51 -0.83
N GLY A 7 28.52 0.68 -0.79
CA GLY A 7 28.63 -0.70 -1.25
C GLY A 7 29.69 -1.45 -0.46
N ASN A 8 30.74 -1.94 -1.14
CA ASN A 8 31.86 -2.65 -0.52
C ASN A 8 33.11 -1.76 -0.33
N GLU A 9 33.01 -0.47 -0.60
CA GLU A 9 34.17 0.44 -0.58
C GLU A 9 34.06 1.43 0.59
N GLU A 10 35.15 1.53 1.38
CA GLU A 10 35.25 2.44 2.51
C GLU A 10 35.82 3.78 2.07
N LEU A 11 35.20 4.90 2.47
CA LEU A 11 35.71 6.25 2.25
C LEU A 11 36.88 6.56 3.19
N ASP A 12 37.87 7.25 2.67
CA ASP A 12 38.95 7.82 3.50
C ASP A 12 38.42 9.06 4.23
N LEU A 13 38.65 9.10 5.54
CA LEU A 13 38.23 10.19 6.44
C LEU A 13 39.47 10.90 6.99
N TYR A 14 39.32 12.16 7.39
CA TYR A 14 40.35 12.81 8.19
C TYR A 14 40.45 12.16 9.59
N GLN A 15 41.62 12.04 10.16
CA GLN A 15 41.82 11.40 11.46
C GLN A 15 41.14 12.15 12.63
N THR A 16 40.86 13.42 12.44
CA THR A 16 40.25 14.34 13.41
C THR A 16 38.77 14.55 13.22
N ASP A 17 38.13 13.85 12.25
CA ASP A 17 36.73 14.09 11.96
C ASP A 17 35.85 13.75 13.14
N ASP A 18 35.11 14.76 13.59
CA ASP A 18 34.09 14.64 14.63
C ASP A 18 32.73 14.47 13.95
N ILE A 19 32.38 13.21 13.66
CA ILE A 19 31.11 12.91 13.04
C ILE A 19 30.05 12.86 14.15
N ASN A 20 29.16 13.83 14.12
CA ASN A 20 27.99 13.86 14.97
C ASN A 20 26.79 13.31 14.20
N PHE A 21 26.07 12.39 14.79
CA PHE A 21 24.86 11.83 14.21
C PHE A 21 23.67 12.12 15.13
N ASN A 22 22.69 12.84 14.61
CA ASN A 22 21.48 13.15 15.34
C ASN A 22 20.46 12.03 15.08
N ILE A 23 20.05 11.34 16.13
CA ILE A 23 18.98 10.35 16.09
C ILE A 23 17.70 11.05 16.53
N GLN A 24 16.68 10.98 15.72
CA GLN A 24 15.35 11.47 16.03
C GLN A 24 14.29 10.60 15.36
N LEU A 25 13.14 10.41 16.01
CA LEU A 25 11.99 9.71 15.43
C LEU A 25 10.96 10.72 14.89
N ASN A 26 10.54 11.60 15.76
CA ASN A 26 9.61 12.68 15.46
C ASN A 26 9.83 13.83 16.43
N THR A 27 9.84 15.02 15.89
CA THR A 27 9.83 16.21 16.74
C THR A 27 8.42 16.42 17.27
N ILE A 28 8.20 16.36 18.56
CA ILE A 28 6.92 16.69 19.21
C ILE A 28 6.49 18.11 18.82
N GLY A 29 7.44 19.01 18.59
CA GLY A 29 7.17 20.39 18.14
C GLY A 29 6.50 20.52 16.75
N ASN A 30 6.40 19.46 15.97
CA ASN A 30 5.77 19.56 14.64
C ASN A 30 5.15 18.24 14.18
N VAL A 31 3.89 18.00 14.51
CA VAL A 31 3.12 16.84 14.07
C VAL A 31 3.00 16.78 12.53
N SER A 32 3.12 17.91 11.85
CA SER A 32 2.99 17.97 10.40
C SER A 32 4.25 17.57 9.64
N ASN A 33 5.43 17.65 10.27
CA ASN A 33 6.72 17.32 9.65
C ASN A 33 7.37 16.12 10.34
N ARG A 34 7.77 15.17 9.54
CA ARG A 34 8.51 13.97 9.98
C ARG A 34 9.99 14.18 9.66
N ASN A 35 10.83 14.17 10.68
CA ASN A 35 12.27 14.35 10.51
C ASN A 35 12.96 12.98 10.58
N SER A 36 13.96 12.78 9.75
CA SER A 36 14.83 11.61 9.79
C SER A 36 16.09 11.88 10.59
N SER A 37 16.72 10.81 11.07
CA SER A 37 18.05 10.90 11.67
C SER A 37 19.10 11.30 10.63
N TYR A 38 20.05 12.16 11.01
CA TYR A 38 21.03 12.73 10.09
C TYR A 38 22.38 13.03 10.72
N SER A 39 23.44 13.06 9.89
CA SER A 39 24.77 13.52 10.31
C SER A 39 24.87 15.05 10.24
N ASN A 40 25.89 15.61 10.88
CA ASN A 40 26.41 16.91 10.47
C ASN A 40 27.01 16.82 9.05
N THR A 41 27.33 17.96 8.45
CA THR A 41 28.17 17.99 7.24
C THR A 41 29.55 17.45 7.59
N ILE A 42 29.99 16.45 6.83
CA ILE A 42 31.28 15.76 7.01
C ILE A 42 32.18 16.18 5.85
N GLU A 43 33.35 16.68 6.17
CA GLU A 43 34.38 16.99 5.16
C GLU A 43 35.30 15.77 5.03
N ILE A 44 35.44 15.22 3.82
CA ILE A 44 36.32 14.10 3.55
C ILE A 44 37.42 14.49 2.56
N PRO A 45 38.65 13.94 2.68
CA PRO A 45 39.76 14.33 1.81
C PRO A 45 39.55 13.88 0.34
N LYS A 46 40.06 14.66 -0.58
CA LYS A 46 39.99 14.37 -2.00
C LYS A 46 41.09 13.38 -2.43
N THR A 47 41.13 12.21 -1.79
CA THR A 47 42.04 11.12 -2.15
C THR A 47 41.64 10.50 -3.48
N SER A 48 42.58 9.85 -4.18
CA SER A 48 42.29 9.12 -5.42
C SER A 48 41.20 8.07 -5.25
N LYS A 49 41.11 7.47 -4.04
CA LYS A 49 40.08 6.50 -3.67
C LYS A 49 38.71 7.18 -3.59
N ASN A 50 38.61 8.26 -2.80
CA ASN A 50 37.37 9.02 -2.66
C ASN A 50 36.90 9.63 -3.99
N GLN A 51 37.83 10.14 -4.82
CA GLN A 51 37.49 10.63 -6.14
C GLN A 51 36.83 9.55 -7.00
N ARG A 52 37.38 8.32 -6.99
CA ARG A 52 36.83 7.19 -7.75
C ARG A 52 35.44 6.79 -7.22
N ILE A 53 35.26 6.64 -5.92
CA ILE A 53 33.99 6.26 -5.29
C ILE A 53 32.91 7.31 -5.57
N LEU A 54 33.26 8.60 -5.54
CA LEU A 54 32.35 9.71 -5.81
C LEU A 54 32.31 10.11 -7.29
N GLY A 55 32.76 9.23 -8.19
CA GLY A 55 32.63 9.39 -9.63
C GLY A 55 33.36 10.63 -10.18
N PHE A 56 34.49 11.00 -9.59
CA PHE A 56 35.28 12.17 -9.96
C PHE A 56 34.49 13.49 -9.99
N ALA A 57 33.47 13.60 -9.10
CA ALA A 57 32.68 14.82 -8.98
C ALA A 57 33.59 16.05 -8.78
N GLY A 58 33.30 17.16 -9.47
CA GLY A 58 34.08 18.39 -9.42
C GLY A 58 35.37 18.37 -10.25
N SER A 59 35.62 17.35 -11.06
CA SER A 59 36.71 17.36 -12.04
C SER A 59 36.23 18.05 -13.32
N MET A 60 37.10 18.88 -13.92
CA MET A 60 36.78 19.60 -15.15
C MET A 60 36.40 18.60 -16.27
N GLY A 61 35.28 18.84 -16.93
CA GLY A 61 34.81 18.01 -18.03
C GLY A 61 34.11 16.70 -17.59
N ASN A 62 33.96 16.42 -16.30
CA ASN A 62 33.25 15.26 -15.83
C ASN A 62 31.78 15.58 -15.52
N MET A 63 30.87 14.85 -16.16
CA MET A 63 29.41 14.90 -15.89
C MET A 63 29.00 13.81 -14.89
N SER A 64 29.59 13.82 -13.71
CA SER A 64 29.21 12.89 -12.65
C SER A 64 27.74 13.10 -12.21
N ARG A 65 26.97 12.02 -12.15
CA ARG A 65 25.61 12.05 -11.61
C ARG A 65 25.59 12.00 -10.08
N VAL A 66 26.70 11.67 -9.44
CA VAL A 66 26.81 11.50 -7.98
C VAL A 66 26.25 12.68 -7.17
N PRO A 67 26.40 13.96 -7.56
CA PRO A 67 25.77 15.06 -6.82
C PRO A 67 24.23 15.07 -6.85
N TYR A 68 23.64 14.35 -7.82
CA TYR A 68 22.20 14.32 -8.06
C TYR A 68 21.56 12.99 -7.70
N GLU A 69 22.36 12.04 -7.23
CA GLU A 69 21.92 10.71 -6.82
C GLU A 69 22.17 10.50 -5.32
N GLN A 70 21.29 9.72 -4.71
CA GLN A 70 21.52 9.24 -3.36
C GLN A 70 22.33 7.95 -3.40
N LYS A 71 23.47 7.91 -2.70
CA LYS A 71 24.31 6.71 -2.60
C LYS A 71 24.01 5.99 -1.29
N ARG A 72 23.59 4.73 -1.36
CA ARG A 72 23.43 3.90 -0.15
C ARG A 72 24.77 3.79 0.56
N CYS A 73 24.77 4.04 1.86
CA CYS A 73 25.96 3.98 2.69
C CYS A 73 25.69 3.36 4.05
N THR A 74 26.76 2.90 4.68
CA THR A 74 26.76 2.45 6.06
C THR A 74 27.69 3.35 6.86
N LEU A 75 27.24 3.83 8.03
CA LEU A 75 28.06 4.55 8.99
C LEU A 75 28.31 3.67 10.20
N SER A 76 29.56 3.44 10.54
CA SER A 76 29.95 2.68 11.72
C SER A 76 30.99 3.42 12.55
N PHE A 77 30.99 3.17 13.85
CA PHE A 77 32.02 3.65 14.78
C PHE A 77 32.70 2.44 15.43
N ASN A 78 33.98 2.27 15.17
CA ASN A 78 34.74 1.04 15.45
C ASN A 78 34.06 -0.18 14.77
N THR A 79 33.51 -1.09 15.57
CA THR A 79 32.83 -2.31 15.10
C THR A 79 31.29 -2.19 15.16
N ILE A 80 30.77 -1.07 15.64
CA ILE A 80 29.32 -0.87 15.84
C ILE A 80 28.77 -0.05 14.69
N THR A 81 27.76 -0.61 14.00
CA THR A 81 27.01 0.09 12.97
C THR A 81 26.04 1.07 13.62
N ILE A 82 26.16 2.37 13.28
CA ILE A 82 25.26 3.44 13.69
C ILE A 82 24.10 3.54 12.70
N VAL A 83 24.41 3.53 11.40
CA VAL A 83 23.45 3.55 10.31
C VAL A 83 23.74 2.36 9.40
N SER A 84 22.84 1.39 9.35
CA SER A 84 23.01 0.17 8.55
C SER A 84 22.66 0.34 7.08
N SER A 85 21.76 1.26 6.77
CA SER A 85 21.29 1.53 5.41
C SER A 85 20.85 2.99 5.30
N GLY A 86 21.83 3.88 5.29
CA GLY A 86 21.64 5.31 5.08
C GLY A 86 21.89 5.73 3.65
N PHE A 87 21.68 7.03 3.40
CA PHE A 87 21.96 7.69 2.12
C PHE A 87 22.98 8.79 2.31
N LEU A 88 24.04 8.70 1.52
CA LEU A 88 25.03 9.74 1.39
C LEU A 88 24.63 10.69 0.25
N ARG A 89 24.62 11.99 0.56
CA ARG A 89 24.46 13.07 -0.41
C ARG A 89 25.75 13.87 -0.49
N LEU A 90 26.21 14.15 -1.69
CA LEU A 90 27.32 15.06 -1.93
C LEU A 90 26.77 16.50 -1.95
N LEU A 91 27.13 17.30 -0.96
CA LEU A 91 26.66 18.70 -0.81
C LEU A 91 27.55 19.68 -1.56
N GLY A 92 28.86 19.41 -1.60
CA GLY A 92 29.82 20.33 -2.19
C GLY A 92 31.15 19.67 -2.53
N VAL A 93 31.89 20.34 -3.41
CA VAL A 93 33.23 19.92 -3.83
C VAL A 93 34.14 21.10 -3.67
N GLY A 94 35.03 21.02 -2.68
CA GLY A 94 36.12 21.99 -2.47
C GLY A 94 37.36 21.65 -3.27
N PRO A 95 38.43 22.47 -3.15
CA PRO A 95 39.71 22.19 -3.81
C PRO A 95 40.35 20.88 -3.36
N GLU A 96 40.29 20.57 -2.05
CA GLU A 96 40.96 19.43 -1.43
C GLU A 96 39.99 18.50 -0.64
N SER A 97 38.72 18.85 -0.59
CA SER A 97 37.71 18.08 0.16
C SER A 97 36.40 17.91 -0.59
N TYR A 98 35.62 16.95 -0.16
CA TYR A 98 34.22 16.78 -0.47
C TYR A 98 33.40 17.02 0.80
N SER A 99 32.34 17.79 0.70
CA SER A 99 31.34 17.97 1.76
C SER A 99 30.21 16.96 1.56
N ILE A 100 30.04 16.03 2.47
CA ILE A 100 29.03 14.99 2.41
C ILE A 100 28.07 15.09 3.59
N PHE A 101 26.92 14.50 3.42
CA PHE A 101 25.85 14.42 4.43
C PHE A 101 25.25 13.03 4.39
N ILE A 102 24.98 12.45 5.58
CA ILE A 102 24.37 11.12 5.70
C ILE A 102 23.02 11.28 6.41
N ASN A 103 21.99 10.70 5.85
CA ASN A 103 20.68 10.57 6.48
C ASN A 103 20.27 9.11 6.60
N ASP A 104 19.36 8.87 7.54
CA ASP A 104 18.77 7.57 7.78
C ASP A 104 17.74 7.25 6.68
N GLY A 105 17.45 5.97 6.49
CA GLY A 105 16.57 5.48 5.43
C GLY A 105 15.08 5.83 5.55
N ILE A 106 14.65 6.56 6.62
CA ILE A 106 13.27 7.07 6.69
C ILE A 106 12.99 8.12 5.61
N VAL A 107 14.00 8.95 5.28
CA VAL A 107 13.90 9.88 4.14
C VAL A 107 13.73 9.14 2.82
N ASP A 108 14.28 7.92 2.73
CA ASP A 108 14.13 7.08 1.55
C ASP A 108 12.67 6.69 1.30
N LEU A 109 11.95 6.31 2.35
CA LEU A 109 10.54 6.00 2.23
C LEU A 109 9.74 7.22 1.73
N GLU A 110 10.02 8.41 2.24
CA GLU A 110 9.37 9.64 1.79
C GLU A 110 9.65 9.93 0.30
N VAL A 111 10.88 9.71 -0.14
CA VAL A 111 11.27 9.86 -1.55
C VAL A 111 10.65 8.75 -2.41
N LEU A 112 10.66 7.50 -1.93
CA LEU A 112 10.04 6.37 -2.63
C LEU A 112 8.52 6.52 -2.81
N LEU A 113 7.86 7.22 -1.89
CA LEU A 113 6.41 7.44 -1.93
C LEU A 113 6.01 8.70 -2.70
N SER A 114 6.93 9.65 -2.95
CA SER A 114 6.59 11.01 -3.39
C SER A 114 5.92 11.10 -4.76
N ASP A 115 6.29 10.21 -5.68
CA ASP A 115 5.88 10.26 -7.07
C ASP A 115 4.84 9.17 -7.45
N SER A 116 4.37 8.40 -6.45
CA SER A 116 3.45 7.29 -6.67
C SER A 116 2.08 7.57 -6.07
N THR A 117 1.02 7.17 -6.78
CA THR A 117 -0.38 7.26 -6.32
C THR A 117 -0.89 5.93 -5.78
N ILE A 118 -2.01 5.96 -5.06
CA ILE A 118 -2.61 4.73 -4.54
C ILE A 118 -3.16 3.82 -5.65
N SER A 119 -3.58 4.38 -6.79
CA SER A 119 -4.05 3.60 -7.94
C SER A 119 -2.93 2.78 -8.62
N GLU A 120 -1.66 3.14 -8.42
CA GLU A 120 -0.51 2.43 -8.99
C GLU A 120 -0.10 1.17 -8.20
N LEU A 121 -0.74 0.90 -7.05
CA LEU A 121 -0.43 -0.28 -6.22
C LEU A 121 -0.87 -1.61 -6.84
N GLY A 122 -1.76 -1.55 -7.84
CA GLY A 122 -2.33 -2.74 -8.49
C GLY A 122 -3.26 -3.52 -7.54
N TYR A 123 -4.50 -3.69 -7.94
CA TYR A 123 -5.53 -4.37 -7.13
C TYR A 123 -6.18 -5.54 -7.89
N SER A 124 -5.50 -6.07 -8.91
CA SER A 124 -6.06 -7.10 -9.80
C SER A 124 -6.47 -8.38 -9.07
N GLU A 125 -5.88 -8.69 -7.92
CA GLU A 125 -6.29 -9.84 -7.10
C GLU A 125 -7.68 -9.65 -6.47
N TYR A 126 -8.20 -8.41 -6.43
CA TYR A 126 -9.54 -8.07 -5.95
C TYR A 126 -10.54 -7.86 -7.08
N ASP A 127 -10.12 -8.04 -8.33
CA ASP A 127 -11.03 -7.99 -9.47
C ASP A 127 -12.06 -9.11 -9.37
N HIS A 128 -13.31 -8.79 -9.63
CA HIS A 128 -14.40 -9.73 -9.41
C HIS A 128 -15.58 -9.44 -10.33
N LEU A 129 -16.48 -10.41 -10.41
CA LEU A 129 -17.73 -10.29 -11.13
C LEU A 129 -18.83 -9.73 -10.24
N LEU A 130 -19.54 -8.72 -10.71
CA LEU A 130 -20.78 -8.24 -10.12
C LEU A 130 -21.96 -8.74 -10.97
N GLY A 131 -22.48 -9.91 -10.62
CA GLY A 131 -23.57 -10.58 -11.33
C GLY A 131 -24.90 -10.47 -10.62
N THR A 132 -24.94 -10.57 -9.32
CA THR A 132 -26.15 -10.69 -8.53
C THR A 132 -26.09 -9.81 -7.27
N PRO A 133 -27.26 -9.50 -6.65
CA PRO A 133 -27.26 -8.85 -5.33
C PRO A 133 -26.51 -9.64 -4.27
N THR A 134 -26.42 -10.96 -4.40
CA THR A 134 -25.70 -11.84 -3.46
C THR A 134 -24.20 -11.54 -3.47
N ASP A 135 -23.63 -11.17 -4.60
CA ASP A 135 -22.19 -10.84 -4.71
C ASP A 135 -21.85 -9.64 -3.81
N VAL A 136 -22.70 -8.61 -3.81
CA VAL A 136 -22.57 -7.47 -2.89
C VAL A 136 -22.77 -7.88 -1.45
N ILE A 137 -23.84 -8.64 -1.13
CA ILE A 137 -24.16 -9.06 0.24
C ILE A 137 -23.02 -9.90 0.84
N ASN A 138 -22.38 -10.75 0.05
CA ASN A 138 -21.25 -11.56 0.49
C ASN A 138 -20.08 -10.69 0.98
N THR A 139 -19.83 -9.55 0.35
CA THR A 139 -18.75 -8.63 0.73
C THR A 139 -18.97 -7.96 2.09
N PHE A 140 -20.18 -8.02 2.67
CA PHE A 140 -20.44 -7.46 4.00
C PHE A 140 -19.70 -8.19 5.13
N ASN A 141 -19.16 -9.38 4.86
CA ASN A 141 -18.29 -10.10 5.77
C ASN A 141 -16.80 -9.85 5.51
N ASN A 142 -16.47 -9.13 4.44
CA ASN A 142 -15.10 -8.85 4.09
C ASN A 142 -14.41 -7.99 5.16
N THR A 143 -13.13 -8.24 5.29
CA THR A 143 -12.19 -7.54 6.15
C THR A 143 -11.12 -6.86 5.29
N TYR A 144 -10.16 -6.22 5.93
CA TYR A 144 -9.01 -5.64 5.22
C TYR A 144 -8.17 -6.69 4.47
N GLU A 145 -8.24 -7.98 4.85
CA GLU A 145 -7.55 -9.08 4.16
C GLU A 145 -8.20 -9.39 2.81
N ASP A 146 -9.52 -9.22 2.71
CA ASP A 146 -10.27 -9.36 1.46
C ASP A 146 -10.15 -8.11 0.56
N GLY A 147 -9.60 -7.04 1.06
CA GLY A 147 -9.20 -5.82 0.36
C GLY A 147 -10.31 -4.81 0.11
N TYR A 148 -11.54 -5.21 -0.17
CA TYR A 148 -12.63 -4.30 -0.55
C TYR A 148 -13.97 -4.71 0.06
N ILE A 149 -14.92 -3.77 0.01
CA ILE A 149 -16.30 -3.96 0.46
C ILE A 149 -17.28 -3.08 -0.33
N TYR A 150 -18.47 -3.58 -0.61
CA TYR A 150 -19.59 -2.79 -1.15
C TYR A 150 -20.45 -2.23 -0.01
N ALA A 151 -19.93 -1.23 0.68
CA ALA A 151 -20.72 -0.60 1.74
C ALA A 151 -21.78 0.34 1.13
N VAL A 152 -22.99 0.29 1.70
CA VAL A 152 -24.10 1.14 1.27
C VAL A 152 -23.79 2.60 1.56
N ALA A 153 -23.90 3.45 0.56
CA ALA A 153 -23.79 4.90 0.67
C ALA A 153 -24.72 5.58 -0.34
N ASP A 154 -24.98 6.86 -0.14
CA ASP A 154 -25.68 7.65 -1.15
C ASP A 154 -24.69 8.09 -2.22
N PHE A 155 -24.62 7.32 -3.27
CA PHE A 155 -23.84 7.65 -4.46
C PHE A 155 -24.66 8.45 -5.50
N GLY A 156 -25.63 9.27 -5.06
CA GLY A 156 -26.37 10.20 -5.90
C GLY A 156 -27.87 9.93 -6.05
N LYS A 157 -28.36 8.73 -5.80
CA LYS A 157 -29.80 8.39 -5.74
C LYS A 157 -30.05 7.16 -4.88
N LEU A 158 -30.33 7.36 -3.61
CA LEU A 158 -31.01 6.36 -2.78
C LEU A 158 -32.48 6.80 -2.65
N VAL A 159 -33.28 6.63 -3.71
CA VAL A 159 -34.68 7.09 -3.72
C VAL A 159 -35.67 5.96 -3.52
N ASP A 160 -35.23 4.72 -3.61
CA ASP A 160 -36.08 3.55 -3.54
C ASP A 160 -35.96 2.77 -2.22
N PRO A 161 -37.04 2.08 -1.81
CA PRO A 161 -37.03 1.20 -0.62
C PRO A 161 -36.07 0.00 -0.75
N THR A 162 -35.47 -0.20 -1.92
CA THR A 162 -34.51 -1.25 -2.20
C THR A 162 -33.18 -0.64 -2.64
N VAL A 163 -32.07 -1.26 -2.24
CA VAL A 163 -30.74 -0.83 -2.67
C VAL A 163 -30.43 -1.46 -4.01
N ALA A 164 -30.31 -0.63 -5.05
CA ALA A 164 -29.87 -1.05 -6.36
C ALA A 164 -28.36 -1.28 -6.34
N VAL A 165 -27.91 -2.53 -6.50
CA VAL A 165 -26.48 -2.88 -6.36
C VAL A 165 -25.62 -2.31 -7.48
N GLU A 166 -26.20 -2.05 -8.64
CA GLU A 166 -25.57 -1.36 -9.77
C GLU A 166 -25.16 0.09 -9.46
N LYS A 167 -25.69 0.64 -8.36
CA LYS A 167 -25.35 1.99 -7.89
C LYS A 167 -24.32 1.99 -6.78
N LEU A 168 -23.87 0.81 -6.35
CA LEU A 168 -22.80 0.66 -5.38
C LEU A 168 -21.48 0.42 -6.10
N ALA A 169 -20.38 0.90 -5.54
CA ALA A 169 -19.06 0.64 -6.06
C ALA A 169 -18.11 0.20 -4.92
N PRO A 170 -17.05 -0.55 -5.22
CA PRO A 170 -16.19 -1.11 -4.21
C PRO A 170 -15.38 -0.01 -3.51
N SER A 171 -15.41 -0.02 -2.18
CA SER A 171 -14.54 0.78 -1.32
C SER A 171 -13.38 -0.09 -0.85
N VAL A 172 -12.15 0.42 -0.88
CA VAL A 172 -10.95 -0.33 -0.47
C VAL A 172 -10.58 0.01 0.97
N PHE A 173 -10.26 -1.01 1.77
CA PHE A 173 -9.85 -0.80 3.16
C PHE A 173 -8.55 0.01 3.26
N ALA A 174 -8.52 1.00 4.14
CA ALA A 174 -7.35 1.84 4.36
C ALA A 174 -6.14 1.02 4.88
N LYS A 175 -6.40 -0.02 5.70
CA LYS A 175 -5.36 -0.93 6.18
C LYS A 175 -4.74 -1.74 5.04
N THR A 176 -5.54 -2.24 4.10
CA THR A 176 -5.06 -2.93 2.89
C THR A 176 -4.16 -2.01 2.07
N ILE A 177 -4.58 -0.77 1.82
CA ILE A 177 -3.77 0.20 1.07
C ILE A 177 -2.44 0.45 1.78
N LEU A 178 -2.47 0.67 3.11
CA LEU A 178 -1.28 0.92 3.91
C LEU A 178 -0.29 -0.25 3.83
N LEU A 179 -0.75 -1.48 4.01
CA LEU A 179 0.10 -2.68 3.93
C LEU A 179 0.71 -2.83 2.54
N ARG A 180 -0.10 -2.69 1.48
CA ARG A 180 0.38 -2.79 0.09
C ARG A 180 1.44 -1.75 -0.27
N ILE A 181 1.34 -0.54 0.27
CA ILE A 181 2.37 0.50 0.07
C ILE A 181 3.76 -0.01 0.50
N PHE A 182 3.84 -0.69 1.62
CA PHE A 182 5.11 -1.25 2.11
C PHE A 182 5.49 -2.53 1.37
N GLU A 183 4.57 -3.46 1.20
CA GLU A 183 4.79 -4.75 0.55
C GLU A 183 5.25 -4.62 -0.90
N SER A 184 4.67 -3.68 -1.67
CA SER A 184 5.07 -3.40 -3.06
C SER A 184 6.55 -2.99 -3.21
N ARG A 185 7.20 -2.64 -2.10
CA ARG A 185 8.61 -2.25 -2.02
C ARG A 185 9.48 -3.28 -1.31
N GLY A 186 8.92 -4.45 -0.99
CA GLY A 186 9.61 -5.49 -0.21
C GLY A 186 9.84 -5.09 1.25
N LEU A 187 9.04 -4.14 1.77
CA LEU A 187 9.07 -3.69 3.15
C LEU A 187 7.92 -4.33 3.93
N ARG A 188 8.08 -4.47 5.25
CA ARG A 188 7.04 -4.95 6.16
C ARG A 188 6.69 -3.85 7.15
N LEU A 189 5.41 -3.74 7.45
CA LEU A 189 4.89 -2.83 8.47
C LEU A 189 4.35 -3.66 9.64
N GLU A 190 4.87 -3.41 10.83
CA GLU A 190 4.56 -4.15 12.05
C GLU A 190 4.16 -3.18 13.18
N GLY A 191 3.65 -3.72 14.27
CA GLY A 191 3.35 -2.99 15.50
C GLY A 191 1.92 -3.19 15.99
N ASP A 192 1.74 -2.99 17.29
CA ASP A 192 0.46 -3.21 17.98
C ASP A 192 -0.72 -2.47 17.33
N PHE A 193 -0.48 -1.28 16.79
CA PHE A 193 -1.50 -0.52 16.08
C PHE A 193 -2.02 -1.26 14.84
N ILE A 194 -1.12 -1.85 14.04
CA ILE A 194 -1.51 -2.61 12.85
C ILE A 194 -2.28 -3.87 13.23
N ASP A 195 -1.83 -4.56 14.29
CA ASP A 195 -2.37 -5.86 14.65
C ASP A 195 -3.71 -5.77 15.40
N ASN A 196 -3.89 -4.72 16.22
CA ASN A 196 -4.95 -4.68 17.22
C ASN A 196 -5.91 -3.48 17.12
N ASN A 197 -5.71 -2.53 16.19
CA ASN A 197 -6.57 -1.34 16.12
C ASN A 197 -7.82 -1.59 15.26
N THR A 198 -8.90 -2.03 15.90
CA THR A 198 -10.19 -2.27 15.25
C THR A 198 -10.84 -1.00 14.69
N ASP A 199 -10.48 0.17 15.19
CA ASP A 199 -10.95 1.46 14.69
C ASP A 199 -10.38 1.76 13.30
N PHE A 200 -9.10 1.47 13.10
CA PHE A 200 -8.42 1.58 11.81
C PHE A 200 -8.92 0.56 10.79
N GLU A 201 -9.21 -0.66 11.21
CA GLU A 201 -9.72 -1.73 10.33
C GLU A 201 -11.07 -1.40 9.68
N GLN A 202 -11.82 -0.47 10.27
CA GLN A 202 -13.11 -0.03 9.75
C GLN A 202 -13.00 1.11 8.74
N LEU A 203 -11.80 1.67 8.51
CA LEU A 203 -11.63 2.76 7.56
C LEU A 203 -11.52 2.23 6.14
N VAL A 204 -12.20 2.93 5.23
CA VAL A 204 -12.16 2.66 3.78
C VAL A 204 -11.97 3.96 3.01
N ILE A 205 -11.39 3.82 1.83
CA ILE A 205 -11.37 4.84 0.79
C ILE A 205 -12.51 4.52 -0.17
N PRO A 206 -13.57 5.32 -0.22
CA PRO A 206 -14.65 5.16 -1.18
C PRO A 206 -14.16 5.33 -2.61
N PRO A 207 -14.87 4.74 -3.58
CA PRO A 207 -14.53 4.87 -4.98
C PRO A 207 -14.70 6.31 -5.46
N THR A 208 -13.93 6.70 -6.48
CA THR A 208 -13.98 8.05 -7.07
C THR A 208 -14.91 8.16 -8.26
N ARG A 209 -15.42 7.03 -8.75
CA ARG A 209 -16.39 6.97 -9.85
C ARG A 209 -17.44 5.87 -9.62
N GLY A 210 -18.56 5.96 -10.31
CA GLY A 210 -19.60 4.93 -10.35
C GLY A 210 -19.20 3.73 -11.22
N ILE A 211 -20.01 2.69 -11.15
CA ILE A 211 -19.86 1.52 -12.01
C ILE A 211 -20.64 1.79 -13.29
N ASP A 212 -19.97 1.68 -14.44
CA ASP A 212 -20.64 1.59 -15.74
C ASP A 212 -21.12 0.15 -15.89
N ILE A 213 -22.41 -0.05 -15.65
CA ILE A 213 -23.02 -1.36 -15.80
C ILE A 213 -23.70 -1.43 -17.15
N GLU A 214 -23.21 -2.28 -18.02
CA GLU A 214 -23.96 -2.72 -19.19
C GLU A 214 -25.09 -3.64 -18.73
N ASP A 215 -26.30 -3.44 -19.32
CA ASP A 215 -27.49 -4.25 -19.05
C ASP A 215 -27.32 -5.64 -19.68
N VAL A 216 -26.52 -6.49 -19.08
CA VAL A 216 -26.27 -7.85 -19.55
C VAL A 216 -27.17 -8.81 -18.79
N ALA A 217 -28.09 -9.42 -19.47
CA ALA A 217 -29.04 -10.39 -18.92
C ALA A 217 -28.33 -11.51 -18.15
N LEU A 218 -28.72 -11.69 -16.88
CA LEU A 218 -28.13 -12.65 -15.94
C LEU A 218 -28.61 -14.08 -16.24
N THR A 219 -28.06 -14.71 -17.25
CA THR A 219 -28.23 -16.16 -17.42
C THR A 219 -26.89 -16.85 -17.26
N SER A 220 -26.70 -17.59 -16.17
CA SER A 220 -25.61 -18.56 -16.11
C SER A 220 -25.93 -19.67 -17.11
N THR A 221 -25.17 -19.74 -18.17
CA THR A 221 -25.31 -20.79 -19.17
C THR A 221 -24.05 -21.62 -19.17
N ASN A 222 -24.20 -22.93 -19.18
CA ASN A 222 -23.11 -23.82 -19.59
C ASN A 222 -22.77 -23.46 -21.03
N ALA A 223 -21.64 -22.80 -21.25
CA ALA A 223 -21.31 -22.27 -22.56
C ALA A 223 -20.93 -23.36 -23.59
N GLY A 224 -20.74 -24.59 -23.11
CA GLY A 224 -20.50 -25.73 -23.98
C GLY A 224 -19.13 -26.37 -23.85
N SER A 225 -18.83 -27.29 -24.73
CA SER A 225 -17.55 -28.01 -24.78
C SER A 225 -17.04 -28.09 -26.21
N GLY A 226 -15.75 -27.97 -26.38
CA GLY A 226 -15.07 -28.20 -27.65
C GLY A 226 -13.98 -29.27 -27.50
N SER A 227 -13.69 -29.95 -28.56
CA SER A 227 -12.54 -30.87 -28.65
C SER A 227 -11.69 -30.50 -29.86
N GLY A 228 -10.40 -30.66 -29.74
CA GLY A 228 -9.48 -30.45 -30.84
C GLY A 228 -9.21 -31.74 -31.64
N ALA A 229 -8.59 -31.59 -32.78
CA ALA A 229 -8.11 -32.70 -33.57
C ALA A 229 -6.87 -33.30 -32.88
N VAL A 230 -6.62 -34.60 -33.11
CA VAL A 230 -5.35 -35.22 -32.76
C VAL A 230 -4.23 -34.49 -33.48
N VAL A 231 -3.27 -33.95 -32.74
CA VAL A 231 -2.07 -33.31 -33.30
C VAL A 231 -0.89 -34.20 -33.01
N ASP A 232 -0.31 -34.73 -34.06
CA ASP A 232 0.91 -35.51 -34.05
C ASP A 232 2.04 -34.60 -34.54
N ILE A 233 3.06 -34.42 -33.71
CA ILE A 233 4.21 -33.59 -34.04
C ILE A 233 5.41 -34.50 -34.19
N ASP A 234 5.69 -34.85 -35.44
CA ASP A 234 6.88 -35.57 -35.88
C ASP A 234 7.73 -34.56 -36.70
N GLU A 235 8.54 -33.76 -36.01
CA GLU A 235 9.41 -32.76 -36.64
C GLU A 235 10.88 -33.10 -36.40
N PRO A 236 11.70 -33.22 -37.46
CA PRO A 236 13.14 -33.43 -37.34
C PRO A 236 13.83 -32.18 -36.75
N TYR A 237 14.65 -32.38 -35.74
CA TYR A 237 15.40 -31.34 -35.02
C TYR A 237 16.67 -30.92 -35.77
N ASP A 238 16.90 -29.63 -35.92
CA ASP A 238 18.17 -29.05 -36.39
C ASP A 238 19.03 -28.64 -35.17
N ASP A 239 20.16 -29.27 -34.98
CA ASP A 239 21.11 -29.07 -33.85
C ASP A 239 21.65 -27.64 -33.73
N PHE A 240 21.39 -26.78 -34.71
CA PHE A 240 21.92 -25.40 -34.74
C PHE A 240 20.97 -24.33 -34.22
N ASN A 241 19.72 -24.65 -33.89
CA ASN A 241 18.77 -23.66 -33.40
C ASN A 241 17.90 -24.20 -32.25
N PRO A 242 18.29 -23.98 -30.98
CA PRO A 242 17.56 -24.48 -29.81
C PRO A 242 16.31 -23.66 -29.44
N THR A 243 15.64 -23.03 -30.39
CA THR A 243 14.41 -22.31 -30.13
C THR A 243 13.26 -23.26 -29.84
N PRO A 244 12.47 -23.03 -28.79
CA PRO A 244 11.29 -23.85 -28.53
C PRO A 244 10.31 -23.74 -29.69
N PHE A 245 9.74 -24.89 -30.07
CA PHE A 245 8.72 -24.93 -31.11
C PHE A 245 7.36 -24.66 -30.49
N VAL A 246 6.59 -23.73 -31.05
CA VAL A 246 5.29 -23.31 -30.54
C VAL A 246 4.19 -23.77 -31.48
N VAL A 247 3.28 -24.59 -31.00
CA VAL A 247 2.14 -25.08 -31.77
C VAL A 247 0.86 -24.49 -31.23
N LEU A 248 0.12 -23.75 -32.06
CA LEU A 248 -1.25 -23.36 -31.76
C LEU A 248 -2.17 -24.59 -31.94
N TYR A 249 -2.89 -24.91 -30.88
CA TYR A 249 -3.86 -26.01 -30.93
C TYR A 249 -5.22 -25.50 -31.43
N PRO A 250 -5.72 -25.94 -32.62
CA PRO A 250 -6.99 -25.51 -33.13
C PRO A 250 -8.16 -26.28 -32.50
N ILE A 251 -9.11 -25.57 -31.90
CA ILE A 251 -10.38 -26.14 -31.46
C ILE A 251 -11.27 -26.27 -32.66
N THR A 252 -11.70 -27.49 -32.98
CA THR A 252 -12.37 -27.79 -34.26
C THR A 252 -13.82 -28.24 -34.13
N THR A 253 -14.25 -28.69 -32.96
CA THR A 253 -15.63 -29.11 -32.70
C THR A 253 -16.36 -28.06 -31.86
N ASN A 254 -17.56 -27.73 -32.29
CA ASN A 254 -18.34 -26.63 -31.73
C ASN A 254 -19.67 -27.14 -31.16
N ASN A 255 -19.73 -27.19 -29.81
CA ASN A 255 -20.96 -27.34 -29.06
C ASN A 255 -21.20 -26.12 -28.16
N TYR A 256 -20.52 -24.99 -28.46
CA TYR A 256 -20.67 -23.77 -27.69
C TYR A 256 -21.98 -23.07 -28.03
N ASN A 257 -22.51 -22.34 -27.09
CA ASN A 257 -23.67 -21.49 -27.31
C ASN A 257 -23.26 -20.19 -28.08
N THR A 258 -24.18 -19.28 -28.25
CA THR A 258 -23.97 -18.01 -28.99
C THR A 258 -23.02 -17.03 -28.28
N ASP A 259 -22.60 -17.33 -27.04
CA ASP A 259 -21.70 -16.47 -26.27
C ASP A 259 -20.20 -16.72 -26.61
N ILE A 260 -19.92 -17.76 -27.40
CA ILE A 260 -18.56 -18.12 -27.84
C ILE A 260 -18.58 -18.53 -29.31
N ASP A 261 -17.73 -17.87 -30.07
CA ASP A 261 -17.50 -18.20 -31.48
C ASP A 261 -16.14 -18.85 -31.70
N ILE A 262 -16.09 -19.82 -32.62
CA ILE A 262 -14.80 -20.34 -33.12
C ILE A 262 -14.37 -19.48 -34.31
N ILE A 263 -13.31 -18.73 -34.15
CA ILE A 263 -12.73 -17.87 -35.17
C ILE A 263 -11.57 -18.56 -35.93
N SER A 264 -11.07 -17.90 -36.96
CA SER A 264 -9.99 -18.40 -37.80
C SER A 264 -8.78 -18.94 -36.98
N GLY A 265 -8.36 -20.16 -37.27
CA GLY A 265 -7.28 -20.85 -36.57
C GLY A 265 -7.70 -21.60 -35.31
N GLY A 266 -8.99 -21.87 -35.13
CA GLY A 266 -9.51 -22.65 -33.99
C GLY A 266 -9.36 -21.95 -32.62
N ARG A 267 -9.41 -20.64 -32.65
CA ARG A 267 -9.41 -19.81 -31.43
C ARG A 267 -10.86 -19.57 -31.01
N LEU A 268 -11.09 -19.38 -29.71
CA LEU A 268 -12.39 -19.03 -29.17
C LEU A 268 -12.46 -17.52 -28.93
N GLU A 269 -13.49 -16.86 -29.43
CA GLU A 269 -13.80 -15.46 -29.15
C GLU A 269 -15.05 -15.39 -28.28
N PHE A 270 -14.95 -14.64 -27.18
CA PHE A 270 -16.04 -14.45 -26.25
C PHE A 270 -16.92 -13.27 -26.72
N ASN A 271 -18.18 -13.57 -27.00
CA ASN A 271 -19.17 -12.55 -27.37
C ASN A 271 -19.82 -11.90 -26.15
N ARG A 272 -19.40 -12.30 -24.95
CA ARG A 272 -19.95 -11.84 -23.68
C ARG A 272 -18.88 -11.71 -22.63
N ALA A 273 -18.92 -10.61 -21.86
CA ALA A 273 -18.10 -10.43 -20.68
C ALA A 273 -18.63 -11.28 -19.51
N GLY A 274 -17.74 -11.79 -18.68
CA GLY A 274 -18.11 -12.54 -17.48
C GLY A 274 -16.99 -13.32 -16.84
N LEU A 275 -17.34 -14.05 -15.77
CA LEU A 275 -16.44 -15.01 -15.14
C LEU A 275 -16.55 -16.36 -15.85
N VAL A 276 -15.43 -16.87 -16.29
CA VAL A 276 -15.32 -18.16 -16.99
C VAL A 276 -14.66 -19.17 -16.08
N GLU A 277 -15.30 -20.30 -15.89
CA GLU A 277 -14.69 -21.52 -15.37
C GLU A 277 -14.31 -22.43 -16.54
N LEU A 278 -13.03 -22.54 -16.79
CA LEU A 278 -12.46 -23.38 -17.84
C LEU A 278 -11.97 -24.68 -17.24
N ASN A 279 -12.50 -25.80 -17.70
CA ASN A 279 -12.00 -27.11 -17.37
C ASN A 279 -11.28 -27.67 -18.60
N LEU A 280 -9.98 -27.91 -18.43
CA LEU A 280 -9.12 -28.57 -19.42
C LEU A 280 -8.94 -30.03 -19.03
N ASP A 281 -9.19 -30.92 -19.96
CA ASP A 281 -8.87 -32.34 -19.82
C ASP A 281 -8.08 -32.76 -21.07
N ILE A 282 -6.80 -33.09 -20.87
CA ILE A 282 -5.86 -33.37 -21.94
C ILE A 282 -5.26 -34.74 -21.70
N ASP A 283 -5.36 -35.59 -22.69
CA ASP A 283 -4.70 -36.89 -22.75
C ASP A 283 -3.61 -36.83 -23.81
N TYR A 284 -2.38 -37.13 -23.44
CA TYR A 284 -1.23 -36.92 -24.31
C TYR A 284 -0.16 -38.01 -24.11
N ASP A 285 0.70 -38.16 -25.10
CA ASP A 285 1.87 -39.04 -25.07
C ASP A 285 3.12 -38.20 -25.39
N ILE A 286 4.12 -38.26 -24.50
CA ILE A 286 5.42 -37.60 -24.68
C ILE A 286 6.47 -38.70 -24.63
N THR A 287 7.06 -39.02 -25.77
CA THR A 287 8.12 -40.05 -25.84
C THR A 287 9.50 -39.43 -25.64
N ASP A 288 9.70 -38.18 -26.03
CA ASP A 288 10.95 -37.45 -25.79
C ASP A 288 10.72 -35.92 -25.71
N GLY A 289 11.49 -35.25 -24.87
CA GLY A 289 11.45 -33.82 -24.73
C GLY A 289 10.62 -33.32 -23.53
N ARG A 290 10.56 -31.99 -23.39
CA ARG A 290 9.76 -31.26 -22.40
C ARG A 290 8.67 -30.50 -23.14
N VAL A 291 7.45 -30.62 -22.70
CA VAL A 291 6.32 -29.92 -23.28
C VAL A 291 5.65 -29.08 -22.20
N GLU A 292 5.36 -27.83 -22.53
CA GLU A 292 4.65 -26.91 -21.69
C GLU A 292 3.35 -26.46 -22.38
N ILE A 293 2.22 -26.53 -21.67
CA ILE A 293 0.97 -25.95 -22.13
C ILE A 293 0.91 -24.50 -21.68
N VAL A 294 0.57 -23.62 -22.58
CA VAL A 294 0.34 -22.20 -22.32
C VAL A 294 -1.05 -21.82 -22.83
N VAL A 295 -1.86 -21.32 -21.93
CA VAL A 295 -3.22 -20.82 -22.24
C VAL A 295 -3.22 -19.32 -22.10
N LEU A 296 -3.68 -18.64 -23.16
CA LEU A 296 -3.79 -17.20 -23.18
C LEU A 296 -5.25 -16.75 -23.41
N VAL A 297 -5.59 -15.64 -22.75
CA VAL A 297 -6.73 -14.82 -23.11
C VAL A 297 -6.17 -13.49 -23.59
N ASP A 298 -6.44 -13.14 -24.83
CA ASP A 298 -5.74 -12.10 -25.57
C ASP A 298 -4.22 -12.26 -25.56
N ASN A 299 -3.51 -11.42 -24.76
CA ASN A 299 -2.07 -11.49 -24.58
C ASN A 299 -1.67 -11.85 -23.14
N SER A 300 -2.63 -12.15 -22.28
CA SER A 300 -2.40 -12.50 -20.89
C SER A 300 -2.32 -14.01 -20.72
N ILE A 301 -1.24 -14.49 -20.10
CA ILE A 301 -1.09 -15.91 -19.76
C ILE A 301 -1.96 -16.22 -18.55
N ILE A 302 -2.96 -17.10 -18.72
CA ILE A 302 -3.81 -17.55 -17.61
C ILE A 302 -3.40 -18.92 -17.07
N LEU A 303 -2.67 -19.70 -17.85
CA LEU A 303 -2.03 -20.95 -17.42
C LEU A 303 -0.72 -21.13 -18.17
N SER A 304 0.33 -21.53 -17.45
CA SER A 304 1.59 -22.04 -18.01
C SER A 304 2.03 -23.19 -17.15
N ARG A 305 2.11 -24.40 -17.74
CA ARG A 305 2.41 -25.59 -16.97
C ARG A 305 3.16 -26.64 -17.80
N GLU A 306 4.20 -27.22 -17.22
CA GLU A 306 4.91 -28.33 -17.78
C GLU A 306 4.05 -29.60 -17.70
N LEU A 307 3.93 -30.32 -18.81
CA LEU A 307 3.22 -31.59 -18.89
C LEU A 307 4.11 -32.70 -18.35
N SER A 308 3.63 -33.36 -17.30
CA SER A 308 4.34 -34.49 -16.67
C SER A 308 3.32 -35.56 -16.31
N GLY A 309 3.38 -36.72 -17.02
CA GLY A 309 2.42 -37.81 -16.84
C GLY A 309 1.63 -38.08 -18.13
N PRO A 310 0.63 -38.93 -18.10
CA PRO A 310 -0.16 -39.29 -19.29
C PRO A 310 -1.34 -38.34 -19.56
N SER A 311 -1.73 -37.54 -18.60
CA SER A 311 -2.86 -36.61 -18.73
C SER A 311 -2.72 -35.37 -17.83
N LEU A 312 -3.39 -34.29 -18.20
CA LEU A 312 -3.54 -33.06 -17.42
C LEU A 312 -5.03 -32.74 -17.26
N GLN A 313 -5.44 -32.56 -16.02
CA GLN A 313 -6.76 -32.04 -15.68
C GLN A 313 -6.58 -30.76 -14.87
N GLU A 314 -7.10 -29.66 -15.37
CA GLU A 314 -7.01 -28.33 -14.74
C GLU A 314 -8.35 -27.62 -14.81
N SER A 315 -8.70 -26.92 -13.72
CA SER A 315 -9.80 -25.98 -13.65
C SER A 315 -9.26 -24.57 -13.40
N ILE A 316 -9.58 -23.64 -14.27
CA ILE A 316 -9.06 -22.27 -14.26
C ILE A 316 -10.23 -21.31 -14.23
N LEU A 317 -10.19 -20.34 -13.30
CA LEU A 317 -11.12 -19.23 -13.23
C LEU A 317 -10.45 -17.98 -13.79
N PHE A 318 -11.11 -17.30 -14.72
CA PHE A 318 -10.65 -16.02 -15.27
C PHE A 318 -11.82 -15.17 -15.72
N THR A 319 -11.60 -13.88 -15.89
CA THR A 319 -12.59 -12.93 -16.40
C THR A 319 -12.36 -12.67 -17.88
N THR A 320 -13.45 -12.47 -18.64
CA THR A 320 -13.40 -12.11 -20.06
C THR A 320 -14.19 -10.83 -20.33
N GLU A 321 -13.76 -10.11 -21.38
CA GLU A 321 -14.49 -9.01 -21.99
C GLU A 321 -15.05 -9.45 -23.35
N VAL A 322 -15.97 -8.67 -23.93
CA VAL A 322 -16.48 -8.93 -25.26
C VAL A 322 -15.36 -8.75 -26.28
N GLY A 323 -15.12 -9.77 -27.09
CA GLY A 323 -14.07 -9.77 -28.09
C GLY A 323 -12.75 -10.39 -27.63
N ASP A 324 -12.62 -10.80 -26.34
CA ASP A 324 -11.46 -11.51 -25.86
C ASP A 324 -11.26 -12.83 -26.60
N VAL A 325 -10.00 -13.14 -26.92
CA VAL A 325 -9.65 -14.32 -27.70
C VAL A 325 -8.84 -15.32 -26.88
N PHE A 326 -9.44 -16.47 -26.63
CA PHE A 326 -8.81 -17.60 -25.97
C PHE A 326 -7.98 -18.44 -26.93
N ARG A 327 -6.78 -18.84 -26.51
CA ARG A 327 -5.82 -19.64 -27.30
C ARG A 327 -5.10 -20.63 -26.43
N ILE A 328 -4.86 -21.83 -26.98
CA ILE A 328 -4.02 -22.85 -26.36
C ILE A 328 -2.79 -23.05 -27.22
N PHE A 329 -1.63 -22.99 -26.60
CA PHE A 329 -0.35 -23.29 -27.23
C PHE A 329 0.35 -24.41 -26.50
N PHE A 330 1.07 -25.23 -27.23
CA PHE A 330 2.05 -26.15 -26.72
C PHE A 330 3.44 -25.67 -27.11
N VAL A 331 4.31 -25.53 -26.11
CA VAL A 331 5.71 -25.13 -26.28
C VAL A 331 6.56 -26.37 -26.06
N VAL A 332 7.17 -26.89 -27.13
CA VAL A 332 7.98 -28.09 -27.08
C VAL A 332 9.45 -27.71 -27.00
N TYR A 333 10.11 -28.16 -25.93
CA TYR A 333 11.53 -27.96 -25.69
C TYR A 333 12.26 -29.25 -26.01
N SER A 334 13.40 -29.18 -26.70
CA SER A 334 14.26 -30.33 -26.89
C SER A 334 15.04 -30.63 -25.60
N SER A 335 15.11 -31.91 -25.19
CA SER A 335 15.99 -32.33 -24.10
C SER A 335 17.43 -32.39 -24.55
N PHE A 336 18.30 -31.51 -24.04
CA PHE A 336 19.72 -31.42 -24.45
C PHE A 336 20.72 -31.98 -23.43
N TRP A 337 20.44 -33.04 -22.72
CA TRP A 337 21.45 -33.65 -21.85
C TRP A 337 21.43 -35.17 -21.90
N GLY A 338 22.19 -35.74 -22.85
CA GLY A 338 22.62 -37.12 -22.71
C GLY A 338 23.60 -37.27 -21.55
N ALA A 339 23.45 -38.28 -20.73
CA ALA A 339 24.25 -38.58 -19.53
C ALA A 339 25.77 -38.75 -19.75
N SER A 340 26.31 -38.36 -20.87
CA SER A 340 27.74 -38.54 -21.24
C SER A 340 28.42 -37.25 -21.79
N GLY A 341 27.78 -36.07 -21.77
CA GLY A 341 28.45 -34.81 -22.09
C GLY A 341 29.06 -34.69 -23.50
N ARG A 342 28.57 -35.42 -24.47
CA ARG A 342 29.01 -35.30 -25.88
C ARG A 342 27.82 -35.10 -26.80
N PRO A 343 27.89 -34.11 -27.74
CA PRO A 343 26.85 -33.96 -28.75
C PRO A 343 26.83 -35.24 -29.63
N ARG A 344 25.67 -35.85 -29.75
CA ARG A 344 25.43 -36.90 -30.74
C ARG A 344 24.79 -36.25 -31.97
N SER A 345 25.43 -36.38 -33.10
CA SER A 345 24.82 -36.19 -34.41
C SER A 345 23.87 -37.34 -34.69
N GLY A 346 22.58 -37.10 -34.63
CA GLY A 346 21.50 -38.01 -34.96
C GLY A 346 20.19 -37.28 -34.95
N TYR A 347 19.32 -37.61 -35.86
CA TYR A 347 17.94 -37.14 -35.86
C TYR A 347 17.30 -37.58 -34.55
N PHE A 348 16.75 -36.64 -33.79
CA PHE A 348 15.89 -36.95 -32.64
C PHE A 348 14.47 -36.71 -33.10
N ASP A 349 13.66 -37.74 -33.13
CA ASP A 349 12.24 -37.65 -33.32
C ASP A 349 11.67 -37.01 -32.07
N ARG A 350 10.91 -35.93 -32.23
CA ARG A 350 10.08 -35.35 -31.16
C ARG A 350 8.72 -35.98 -31.34
N ASP A 351 8.44 -36.96 -30.54
CA ASP A 351 7.14 -37.62 -30.52
C ASP A 351 6.31 -37.01 -29.36
N PHE A 352 5.46 -36.11 -29.73
CA PHE A 352 4.44 -35.56 -28.86
C PHE A 352 3.08 -35.67 -29.56
N THR A 353 2.22 -36.50 -28.99
CA THR A 353 0.85 -36.69 -29.52
C THR A 353 -0.16 -36.26 -28.49
N ILE A 354 -1.10 -35.38 -28.90
CA ILE A 354 -2.30 -35.12 -28.12
C ILE A 354 -3.37 -36.09 -28.56
N ASN A 355 -3.69 -37.05 -27.69
CA ASN A 355 -4.69 -38.07 -27.94
C ASN A 355 -6.11 -37.51 -27.84
N SER A 356 -6.35 -36.64 -26.86
CA SER A 356 -7.59 -35.92 -26.71
C SER A 356 -7.39 -34.60 -25.95
N LEU A 357 -8.11 -33.57 -26.36
CA LEU A 357 -8.26 -32.33 -25.63
C LEU A 357 -9.75 -32.03 -25.52
N SER A 358 -10.22 -31.90 -24.29
CA SER A 358 -11.54 -31.36 -23.99
C SER A 358 -11.40 -30.01 -23.32
N VAL A 359 -12.07 -29.02 -23.87
CA VAL A 359 -12.18 -27.66 -23.33
C VAL A 359 -13.64 -27.45 -22.96
N GLN A 360 -13.95 -27.54 -21.67
CA GLN A 360 -15.30 -27.25 -21.17
C GLN A 360 -15.29 -25.87 -20.55
N ILE A 361 -16.19 -25.02 -21.01
CA ILE A 361 -16.45 -23.71 -20.43
C ILE A 361 -17.75 -23.81 -19.64
N ASN A 362 -17.59 -23.96 -18.34
CA ASN A 362 -18.70 -23.99 -17.40
C ASN A 362 -18.92 -22.56 -16.88
N ASN A 363 -20.17 -22.22 -16.65
CA ASN A 363 -20.55 -20.97 -15.95
C ASN A 363 -19.97 -19.69 -16.56
N LEU A 364 -20.29 -19.39 -17.82
CA LEU A 364 -20.23 -18.01 -18.26
C LEU A 364 -21.39 -17.28 -17.55
N SER A 365 -21.13 -16.81 -16.33
CA SER A 365 -22.13 -16.05 -15.59
C SER A 365 -22.14 -14.62 -16.10
N GLY A 366 -23.30 -14.17 -16.57
CA GLY A 366 -23.51 -12.79 -16.94
C GLY A 366 -23.27 -11.87 -15.75
N GLY A 367 -22.56 -10.79 -15.99
CA GLY A 367 -22.25 -9.80 -14.97
C GLY A 367 -21.24 -8.80 -15.50
N THR A 368 -21.04 -7.72 -14.75
CA THR A 368 -20.02 -6.73 -15.04
C THR A 368 -18.72 -7.10 -14.31
N VAL A 369 -17.63 -7.18 -15.04
CA VAL A 369 -16.30 -7.35 -14.44
C VAL A 369 -15.89 -6.04 -13.78
N ILE A 370 -15.64 -6.09 -12.49
CA ILE A 370 -15.21 -4.94 -11.70
C ILE A 370 -13.70 -5.04 -11.51
N LYS A 371 -12.98 -4.15 -12.16
CA LYS A 371 -11.54 -3.94 -11.93
C LYS A 371 -11.37 -2.93 -10.81
N VAL A 372 -11.05 -3.38 -9.60
CA VAL A 372 -11.01 -2.52 -8.40
C VAL A 372 -10.07 -1.33 -8.58
N ASN A 373 -8.98 -1.51 -9.32
CA ASN A 373 -8.02 -0.44 -9.61
C ASN A 373 -8.67 0.78 -10.29
N ASP A 374 -9.68 0.57 -11.12
CA ASP A 374 -10.34 1.63 -11.88
C ASP A 374 -11.16 2.57 -11.00
N TYR A 375 -11.49 2.16 -9.80
CA TYR A 375 -12.26 2.94 -8.81
C TYR A 375 -11.38 3.68 -7.82
N MET A 376 -10.07 3.44 -7.84
CA MET A 376 -9.12 4.11 -6.96
C MET A 376 -8.71 5.48 -7.50
N SER A 377 -8.47 6.43 -6.59
CA SER A 377 -8.06 7.77 -6.97
C SER A 377 -6.64 7.78 -7.55
N SER A 378 -6.49 8.39 -8.73
CA SER A 378 -5.20 8.73 -9.32
C SER A 378 -4.55 9.97 -8.71
N ASP A 379 -5.29 10.76 -7.93
CA ASP A 379 -4.83 12.03 -7.38
C ASP A 379 -4.34 11.92 -5.93
N LEU A 380 -4.59 10.79 -5.27
CA LEU A 380 -4.13 10.54 -3.91
C LEU A 380 -2.74 9.92 -3.92
N SER A 381 -1.73 10.69 -3.51
CA SER A 381 -0.36 10.18 -3.40
C SER A 381 -0.22 9.22 -2.20
N GLN A 382 0.60 8.20 -2.37
CA GLN A 382 0.90 7.24 -1.30
C GLN A 382 1.54 7.92 -0.08
N LYS A 383 2.38 8.93 -0.32
CA LYS A 383 3.00 9.73 0.75
C LYS A 383 1.96 10.48 1.59
N GLU A 384 1.03 11.17 0.95
CA GLU A 384 -0.02 11.91 1.65
C GLU A 384 -0.97 10.98 2.39
N PHE A 385 -1.29 9.83 1.80
CA PHE A 385 -2.09 8.81 2.46
C PHE A 385 -1.41 8.29 3.75
N VAL A 386 -0.13 7.87 3.67
CA VAL A 386 0.62 7.42 4.86
C VAL A 386 0.71 8.52 5.91
N LYS A 387 1.02 9.76 5.48
CA LYS A 387 1.11 10.92 6.37
C LYS A 387 -0.20 11.17 7.10
N ASP A 388 -1.35 11.11 6.41
CA ASP A 388 -2.67 11.31 7.05
C ASP A 388 -2.95 10.24 8.10
N ILE A 389 -2.70 8.96 7.81
CA ILE A 389 -2.88 7.88 8.78
C ILE A 389 -2.01 8.10 10.02
N LEU A 390 -0.74 8.45 9.84
CA LEU A 390 0.16 8.74 10.96
C LEU A 390 -0.33 9.92 11.80
N GLN A 391 -0.79 10.99 11.16
CA GLN A 391 -1.28 12.18 11.84
C GLN A 391 -2.63 11.96 12.51
N ARG A 392 -3.52 11.23 11.87
CA ARG A 392 -4.87 10.94 12.38
C ARG A 392 -4.83 10.14 13.67
N TYR A 393 -3.95 9.17 13.75
CA TYR A 393 -3.84 8.26 14.90
C TYR A 393 -2.69 8.59 15.86
N GLY A 394 -1.98 9.69 15.67
CA GLY A 394 -0.85 10.05 16.53
C GLY A 394 0.27 9.00 16.50
N LEU A 395 0.60 8.48 15.31
CA LEU A 395 1.57 7.42 15.15
C LEU A 395 2.96 7.94 14.79
N ILE A 396 3.95 7.22 15.27
CA ILE A 396 5.35 7.37 14.93
C ILE A 396 5.75 6.20 14.04
N LEU A 397 6.32 6.49 12.88
CA LEU A 397 6.90 5.48 12.00
C LEU A 397 8.38 5.35 12.32
N SER A 398 8.78 4.18 12.81
CA SER A 398 10.17 3.86 13.15
C SER A 398 10.68 2.76 12.24
N ARG A 399 11.93 2.86 11.80
CA ARG A 399 12.60 1.79 11.06
C ARG A 399 13.37 0.89 12.00
N ASN A 400 13.20 -0.41 11.87
CA ASN A 400 13.95 -1.36 12.68
C ASN A 400 15.45 -1.29 12.35
N ARG A 401 16.28 -1.15 13.39
CA ARG A 401 17.74 -0.97 13.22
C ARG A 401 18.46 -2.26 12.86
N ILE A 402 17.89 -3.41 13.20
CA ILE A 402 18.48 -4.73 12.93
C ILE A 402 18.10 -5.18 11.52
N ASP A 403 16.81 -5.12 11.21
CA ASP A 403 16.27 -5.44 9.90
C ASP A 403 15.68 -4.17 9.25
N PRO A 404 16.40 -3.52 8.34
CA PRO A 404 15.93 -2.28 7.72
C PRO A 404 14.76 -2.47 6.74
N SER A 405 14.31 -3.70 6.50
CA SER A 405 13.07 -3.98 5.73
C SER A 405 11.81 -3.86 6.59
N ILE A 406 11.95 -3.79 7.91
CA ILE A 406 10.83 -3.69 8.85
C ILE A 406 10.65 -2.25 9.29
N TYR A 407 9.41 -1.78 9.21
CA TYR A 407 8.95 -0.53 9.78
C TYR A 407 7.93 -0.82 10.88
N GLU A 408 7.99 -0.07 11.97
CA GLU A 408 7.11 -0.23 13.13
C GLU A 408 6.25 1.03 13.33
N LEU A 409 4.96 0.84 13.55
CA LEU A 409 4.04 1.89 13.96
C LEU A 409 3.90 1.91 15.48
N ILE A 410 4.36 3.00 16.08
CA ILE A 410 4.35 3.21 17.52
C ILE A 410 3.30 4.27 17.86
N SER A 411 2.36 3.96 18.74
CA SER A 411 1.39 4.93 19.23
C SER A 411 2.05 5.91 20.20
N MET A 412 1.95 7.21 19.92
CA MET A 412 2.44 8.25 20.82
C MET A 412 1.69 8.24 22.16
N GLU A 413 0.39 7.95 22.13
CA GLU A 413 -0.47 7.85 23.32
C GLU A 413 0.05 6.77 24.28
N THR A 414 0.37 5.57 23.73
CA THR A 414 0.91 4.46 24.51
C THR A 414 2.35 4.74 24.98
N LEU A 415 3.19 5.27 24.08
CA LEU A 415 4.59 5.57 24.39
C LEU A 415 4.72 6.56 25.56
N LEU A 416 3.92 7.62 25.59
CA LEU A 416 3.99 8.64 26.64
C LEU A 416 3.54 8.13 28.01
N ASP A 417 2.81 7.02 28.09
CA ASP A 417 2.35 6.40 29.36
C ASP A 417 3.20 5.21 29.79
N ASP A 418 4.08 4.70 28.92
CA ASP A 418 4.89 3.49 29.16
C ASP A 418 6.10 3.76 30.09
N THR A 419 5.80 4.05 31.35
CA THR A 419 6.83 4.26 32.37
C THR A 419 7.47 2.96 32.90
N GLU A 420 6.83 1.82 32.71
CA GLU A 420 7.30 0.52 33.21
C GLU A 420 8.50 0.01 32.40
N ASN A 421 8.53 0.28 31.10
CA ASN A 421 9.62 -0.10 30.19
C ASN A 421 10.67 1.00 30.00
N ALA A 422 10.62 2.06 30.82
CA ALA A 422 11.54 3.18 30.74
C ALA A 422 12.99 2.77 31.04
N VAL A 423 13.94 3.35 30.30
CA VAL A 423 15.36 3.07 30.43
C VAL A 423 16.01 4.04 31.43
N ASP A 424 16.70 3.55 32.45
CA ASP A 424 17.41 4.39 33.43
C ASP A 424 18.72 4.96 32.85
N TRP A 425 18.73 6.27 32.55
CA TRP A 425 19.91 7.02 32.11
C TRP A 425 20.61 7.79 33.24
N SER A 426 20.25 7.59 34.48
CA SER A 426 20.79 8.33 35.63
C SER A 426 22.31 8.26 35.72
N SER A 427 22.90 7.10 35.41
CA SER A 427 24.35 6.91 35.42
C SER A 427 25.09 7.53 34.23
N LYS A 428 24.35 7.92 33.21
CA LYS A 428 24.88 8.49 31.95
C LYS A 428 24.80 10.02 31.95
N LEU A 429 23.98 10.61 32.78
CA LEU A 429 23.80 12.06 32.87
C LEU A 429 25.07 12.74 33.43
N ILE A 430 25.61 13.71 32.68
CA ILE A 430 26.69 14.58 33.10
C ILE A 430 26.13 15.86 33.72
N SER A 431 25.28 16.56 32.95
CA SER A 431 24.66 17.84 33.33
C SER A 431 23.33 18.04 32.63
N ILE A 432 22.49 18.86 33.20
CA ILE A 432 21.34 19.49 32.56
C ILE A 432 21.81 20.88 32.15
N ASP A 433 21.85 21.15 30.84
CA ASP A 433 22.53 22.31 30.30
C ASP A 433 21.57 23.47 30.07
N ASN A 434 20.32 23.17 29.69
CA ASN A 434 19.29 24.17 29.39
C ASN A 434 17.89 23.60 29.63
N GLU A 435 16.93 24.49 29.89
CA GLU A 435 15.50 24.16 29.95
C GLU A 435 14.71 25.12 29.06
N SER A 436 13.81 24.59 28.24
CA SER A 436 12.91 25.34 27.37
C SER A 436 11.45 24.99 27.65
N TYR A 437 10.58 25.98 27.57
CA TYR A 437 9.14 25.84 27.82
C TYR A 437 8.29 26.17 26.58
N ASP A 438 8.94 26.42 25.45
CA ASP A 438 8.27 26.68 24.17
C ASP A 438 8.08 25.39 23.40
N SER A 439 6.84 24.94 23.29
CA SER A 439 6.48 23.72 22.57
C SER A 439 6.40 23.88 21.06
N GLY A 440 6.44 25.11 20.55
CA GLY A 440 6.18 25.40 19.14
C GLY A 440 4.71 25.25 18.72
N TYR A 441 3.77 25.11 19.66
CA TYR A 441 2.31 25.07 19.45
C TYR A 441 1.65 26.38 19.82
N ALA A 442 0.40 26.58 19.36
CA ALA A 442 -0.45 27.69 19.74
C ALA A 442 -1.37 27.32 20.93
N GLN A 443 -2.10 28.30 21.47
CA GLN A 443 -3.17 28.04 22.45
C GLN A 443 -4.26 27.15 21.86
N GLN A 444 -4.63 27.36 20.59
CA GLN A 444 -5.56 26.55 19.85
C GLN A 444 -4.91 26.01 18.58
N ASN A 445 -4.72 24.71 18.52
CA ASN A 445 -4.10 24.03 17.38
C ASN A 445 -5.16 23.28 16.59
N ARG A 446 -5.41 23.75 15.37
CA ARG A 446 -6.52 23.30 14.54
C ARG A 446 -6.08 22.22 13.55
N ALA A 447 -6.93 21.21 13.38
CA ALA A 447 -6.88 20.23 12.31
C ALA A 447 -8.17 20.31 11.49
N ASP A 448 -8.02 20.41 10.18
CA ASP A 448 -9.13 20.58 9.24
C ASP A 448 -9.12 19.50 8.15
N TYR A 449 -10.29 19.19 7.63
CA TYR A 449 -10.45 18.54 6.34
C TYR A 449 -10.31 19.57 5.20
N ASN A 450 -10.21 19.08 3.99
CA ASN A 450 -10.25 19.93 2.80
C ASN A 450 -11.71 20.29 2.49
N TYR A 451 -12.10 21.51 2.81
CA TYR A 451 -13.44 22.03 2.55
C TYR A 451 -13.46 22.85 1.27
N THR A 452 -14.60 22.86 0.57
CA THR A 452 -14.86 23.86 -0.46
C THR A 452 -15.04 25.25 0.17
N LYS A 453 -14.85 26.30 -0.60
CA LYS A 453 -14.85 27.69 -0.09
C LYS A 453 -16.12 28.10 0.66
N ASP A 454 -17.25 27.49 0.34
CA ASP A 454 -18.57 27.86 0.86
C ASP A 454 -19.04 26.95 2.00
N THR A 455 -18.26 25.94 2.37
CA THR A 455 -18.62 25.00 3.43
C THR A 455 -18.23 25.53 4.81
N VAL A 456 -19.17 25.54 5.74
CA VAL A 456 -18.86 25.79 7.16
C VAL A 456 -18.18 24.54 7.73
N PRO A 457 -16.93 24.64 8.21
CA PRO A 457 -16.22 23.50 8.77
C PRO A 457 -16.95 22.88 9.96
N PHE A 458 -17.15 21.56 9.96
CA PHE A 458 -17.88 20.85 11.03
C PHE A 458 -17.19 19.57 11.53
N MET A 459 -16.16 19.09 10.82
CA MET A 459 -15.39 17.89 11.18
C MET A 459 -13.97 18.22 11.68
N GLN A 460 -13.73 19.48 11.96
CA GLN A 460 -12.46 19.97 12.49
C GLN A 460 -12.21 19.46 13.91
N GLY A 461 -10.96 19.57 14.34
CA GLY A 461 -10.56 19.28 15.71
C GLY A 461 -9.65 20.36 16.27
N PHE A 462 -9.69 20.53 17.58
CA PHE A 462 -8.91 21.51 18.30
C PHE A 462 -8.12 20.86 19.44
N LEU A 463 -6.82 20.99 19.40
CA LEU A 463 -5.93 20.64 20.49
C LEU A 463 -5.62 21.92 21.27
N ASN A 464 -6.35 22.13 22.37
CA ASN A 464 -6.24 23.35 23.18
C ASN A 464 -5.18 23.21 24.26
N ILE A 465 -4.32 24.24 24.40
CA ILE A 465 -3.26 24.39 25.38
C ILE A 465 -3.56 25.61 26.25
N THR A 466 -3.41 25.46 27.57
CA THR A 466 -3.78 26.51 28.53
C THR A 466 -2.72 27.60 28.73
N ASN A 467 -1.54 27.47 28.07
CA ASN A 467 -0.46 28.44 28.19
C ASN A 467 -0.79 29.75 27.45
N VAL A 468 -1.08 30.81 28.19
CA VAL A 468 -1.48 32.10 27.64
C VAL A 468 -0.35 32.87 26.94
N ASN A 469 0.89 32.45 27.07
CA ASN A 469 2.05 33.08 26.42
C ASN A 469 2.26 32.62 24.97
N LEU A 470 1.53 31.60 24.54
CA LEU A 470 1.60 31.08 23.17
C LEU A 470 0.77 31.95 22.22
N GLU A 471 1.05 31.87 20.92
CA GLU A 471 0.19 32.48 19.90
C GLU A 471 -1.24 31.92 19.99
N THR A 472 -2.23 32.70 19.53
CA THR A 472 -3.64 32.38 19.78
C THR A 472 -4.08 31.10 19.04
N GLU A 473 -3.76 30.99 17.74
CA GLU A 473 -4.23 29.89 16.89
C GLU A 473 -3.19 29.50 15.85
N ARG A 474 -3.13 28.21 15.55
CA ARG A 474 -2.32 27.66 14.45
C ARG A 474 -3.01 26.45 13.85
N THR A 475 -2.98 26.32 12.52
CA THR A 475 -3.37 25.08 11.86
C THR A 475 -2.18 24.12 11.84
N ILE A 476 -2.34 22.94 12.42
CA ILE A 476 -1.29 21.92 12.53
C ILE A 476 -1.49 20.77 11.56
N ILE A 477 -2.73 20.49 11.15
CA ILE A 477 -3.07 19.46 10.17
C ILE A 477 -3.99 20.06 9.12
N ASN A 478 -3.57 20.01 7.86
CA ASN A 478 -4.42 20.29 6.70
C ASN A 478 -4.74 18.94 6.05
N GLY A 479 -5.95 18.45 6.27
CA GLY A 479 -6.41 17.18 5.73
C GLY A 479 -6.51 17.20 4.21
N ILE A 480 -6.19 16.07 3.61
CA ILE A 480 -6.21 15.85 2.16
C ILE A 480 -7.59 15.44 1.65
N TYR A 481 -8.40 14.86 2.53
CA TYR A 481 -9.72 14.35 2.18
C TYR A 481 -10.76 15.45 2.17
N GLN A 482 -11.60 15.39 1.15
CA GLN A 482 -12.76 16.26 1.03
C GLN A 482 -13.91 15.71 1.87
N ILE A 483 -14.68 16.63 2.44
CA ILE A 483 -15.94 16.33 3.11
C ILE A 483 -17.08 16.96 2.29
N PRO A 484 -18.26 16.31 2.27
CA PRO A 484 -19.42 16.83 1.59
C PRO A 484 -19.79 18.22 2.07
N ASP A 485 -20.10 19.10 1.12
CA ASP A 485 -20.50 20.48 1.39
C ASP A 485 -21.88 20.59 2.04
N SER A 486 -22.74 19.67 1.73
CA SER A 486 -24.06 19.60 2.31
C SER A 486 -24.09 18.48 3.31
N TYR A 487 -23.96 18.92 4.52
CA TYR A 487 -24.64 18.43 5.66
C TYR A 487 -25.53 17.19 5.41
N VAL A 488 -25.28 16.19 6.24
CA VAL A 488 -26.31 15.28 6.72
C VAL A 488 -27.69 15.83 6.37
N ARG A 489 -28.27 15.40 5.28
CA ARG A 489 -29.71 15.26 5.33
C ARG A 489 -29.91 14.15 6.36
N PRO A 490 -30.58 14.43 7.51
CA PRO A 490 -31.19 13.38 8.30
C PRO A 490 -32.40 12.89 7.48
N GLY A 491 -32.16 12.54 6.29
CA GLY A 491 -32.99 11.85 5.36
C GLY A 491 -32.46 10.46 5.45
N ALA A 492 -32.92 9.96 6.28
CA ALA A 492 -33.26 8.65 6.54
C ALA A 492 -33.26 7.81 5.28
N LEU A 493 -32.22 7.00 5.08
CA LEU A 493 -32.46 5.73 4.43
C LEU A 493 -33.46 5.00 5.33
N VAL A 494 -34.74 5.20 5.11
CA VAL A 494 -35.80 4.39 5.72
C VAL A 494 -35.78 3.09 4.93
N LEU A 495 -35.05 2.11 5.46
CA LEU A 495 -35.07 0.79 4.87
C LEU A 495 -36.49 0.23 4.91
N PRO A 496 -36.94 -0.52 3.89
CA PRO A 496 -38.27 -1.08 3.82
C PRO A 496 -38.63 -1.84 5.09
N GLY A 497 -39.77 -1.52 5.66
CA GLY A 497 -40.25 -2.17 6.89
C GLY A 497 -39.70 -1.60 8.20
N THR A 498 -38.95 -0.51 8.18
CA THR A 498 -38.45 0.17 9.38
C THR A 498 -39.02 1.57 9.50
N THR A 499 -39.27 2.00 10.75
CA THR A 499 -39.69 3.37 11.05
C THR A 499 -38.52 4.23 11.54
N THR A 500 -37.35 3.62 11.77
CA THR A 500 -36.18 4.30 12.33
C THR A 500 -35.22 4.64 11.20
N PRO A 501 -34.99 5.96 10.98
CA PRO A 501 -34.02 6.40 9.99
C PRO A 501 -32.62 5.97 10.36
N ILE A 502 -31.92 5.30 9.43
CA ILE A 502 -30.48 5.18 9.53
C ILE A 502 -29.88 6.52 9.08
N PRO A 503 -29.04 7.16 9.88
CA PRO A 503 -28.31 8.33 9.42
C PRO A 503 -27.31 7.90 8.36
N VAL A 504 -27.76 7.80 7.12
CA VAL A 504 -26.89 7.74 5.95
C VAL A 504 -26.54 9.18 5.64
N TYR A 505 -25.28 9.50 5.80
CA TYR A 505 -24.79 10.78 5.36
C TYR A 505 -24.91 10.78 3.84
N SER A 506 -25.83 11.61 3.30
CA SER A 506 -25.94 11.85 1.87
C SER A 506 -24.66 12.52 1.43
N PHE A 507 -23.86 11.78 0.72
CA PHE A 507 -22.57 12.17 0.25
C PHE A 507 -22.53 11.91 -1.25
N PRO A 508 -22.82 12.88 -2.08
CA PRO A 508 -22.61 12.69 -3.50
C PRO A 508 -21.09 12.58 -3.72
N ILE A 509 -20.60 11.34 -3.70
CA ILE A 509 -19.23 11.02 -4.15
C ILE A 509 -19.12 11.32 -5.64
N TRP A 510 -20.22 11.15 -6.37
CA TRP A 510 -20.42 11.59 -7.76
C TRP A 510 -21.87 12.00 -7.98
N GLU A 511 -22.10 12.76 -9.02
CA GLU A 511 -23.41 13.23 -9.42
C GLU A 511 -23.96 12.35 -10.55
N ILE A 512 -25.21 11.88 -10.40
CA ILE A 512 -25.91 11.19 -11.50
C ILE A 512 -26.51 12.27 -12.38
N ILE A 513 -26.02 12.37 -13.61
CA ILE A 513 -26.60 13.22 -14.65
C ILE A 513 -27.55 12.37 -15.48
N SER A 514 -28.83 12.73 -15.47
CA SER A 514 -29.82 12.07 -16.31
C SER A 514 -29.60 12.51 -17.76
N ASP A 515 -29.23 11.56 -18.62
CA ASP A 515 -29.26 11.73 -20.07
C ASP A 515 -30.69 11.53 -20.58
N PRO A 516 -31.13 12.22 -21.65
CA PRO A 516 -32.40 11.98 -22.30
C PRO A 516 -32.64 10.52 -22.72
N ASN A 517 -31.59 9.72 -22.84
CA ASN A 517 -31.63 8.31 -23.25
C ASN A 517 -31.38 7.33 -22.09
N GLY A 518 -31.13 7.77 -20.88
CA GLY A 518 -30.86 6.96 -19.71
C GLY A 518 -30.11 7.73 -18.65
N ASP A 519 -30.01 7.14 -17.46
CA ASP A 519 -29.20 7.72 -16.35
C ASP A 519 -27.73 7.38 -16.58
N THR A 520 -26.92 8.37 -16.94
CA THR A 520 -25.45 8.26 -16.91
C THR A 520 -24.90 8.74 -15.59
N ILE A 521 -23.93 8.03 -15.05
CA ILE A 521 -23.19 8.45 -13.87
C ILE A 521 -21.97 9.24 -14.36
N GLU A 522 -22.03 10.56 -14.29
CA GLU A 522 -20.85 11.38 -14.53
C GLU A 522 -20.24 11.82 -13.20
N ASN A 523 -18.93 11.63 -13.10
CA ASN A 523 -18.15 12.18 -12.02
C ASN A 523 -17.79 13.63 -12.36
N THR A 524 -18.50 14.58 -11.77
CA THR A 524 -18.27 16.00 -12.04
C THR A 524 -16.98 16.54 -11.40
N GLU A 525 -16.54 15.97 -10.28
CA GLU A 525 -15.23 16.21 -9.64
C GLU A 525 -14.90 15.02 -8.74
N ALA A 526 -13.75 14.39 -8.96
CA ALA A 526 -13.28 13.28 -8.13
C ALA A 526 -13.04 13.75 -6.69
N LYS A 527 -13.97 13.46 -5.79
CA LYS A 527 -13.84 13.77 -4.36
C LYS A 527 -13.12 12.64 -3.66
N ILE A 528 -11.89 12.91 -3.23
CA ILE A 528 -11.13 11.95 -2.42
C ILE A 528 -11.63 12.05 -0.98
N SER A 529 -12.18 10.96 -0.47
CA SER A 529 -12.71 10.90 0.89
C SER A 529 -12.21 9.66 1.65
N ILE A 530 -12.33 9.70 2.96
CA ILE A 530 -12.09 8.57 3.86
C ILE A 530 -13.28 8.44 4.79
N MET A 531 -13.81 7.25 4.92
CA MET A 531 -15.03 6.99 5.68
C MET A 531 -14.89 5.73 6.53
N ARG A 532 -15.85 5.53 7.43
CA ARG A 532 -15.89 4.39 8.33
C ARG A 532 -17.04 3.47 7.98
N ILE A 533 -16.78 2.17 8.02
CA ILE A 533 -17.81 1.14 7.89
C ILE A 533 -18.57 1.03 9.21
N ARG A 534 -19.88 1.00 9.12
CA ARG A 534 -20.78 0.70 10.23
C ARG A 534 -21.72 -0.45 9.88
N SER A 535 -22.13 -1.19 10.88
CA SER A 535 -23.08 -2.32 10.74
C SER A 535 -24.48 -1.90 11.12
N ASN A 536 -25.44 -2.49 10.42
CA ASN A 536 -26.86 -2.40 10.76
C ASN A 536 -27.51 -3.77 10.60
N SER A 537 -28.29 -4.18 11.60
CA SER A 537 -28.98 -5.46 11.63
C SER A 537 -30.44 -5.42 11.11
N GLN A 538 -30.87 -4.30 10.57
CA GLN A 538 -32.20 -4.20 9.97
C GLN A 538 -32.23 -4.92 8.63
N SER A 539 -33.37 -5.59 8.34
CA SER A 539 -33.53 -6.27 7.04
C SER A 539 -33.58 -5.25 5.90
N THR A 540 -32.67 -5.40 4.94
CA THR A 540 -32.56 -4.55 3.75
C THR A 540 -32.67 -5.42 2.52
N SER A 541 -33.41 -4.96 1.50
CA SER A 541 -33.57 -5.62 0.23
C SER A 541 -32.61 -5.03 -0.80
N TYR A 542 -31.96 -5.89 -1.56
CA TYR A 542 -31.01 -5.55 -2.61
C TYR A 542 -31.53 -6.07 -3.95
N THR A 543 -31.48 -5.26 -4.98
CA THR A 543 -31.91 -5.62 -6.34
C THR A 543 -30.81 -5.30 -7.34
N ARG A 544 -30.82 -6.00 -8.45
CA ARG A 544 -30.09 -5.61 -9.64
C ARG A 544 -31.02 -5.75 -10.84
N PHE A 545 -31.27 -4.64 -11.57
CA PHE A 545 -32.22 -4.59 -12.69
C PHE A 545 -33.50 -5.41 -12.40
N ASP A 546 -33.79 -6.39 -13.23
CA ASP A 546 -34.98 -7.26 -13.13
C ASP A 546 -34.73 -8.53 -12.26
N SER A 547 -33.61 -8.61 -11.54
CA SER A 547 -33.32 -9.77 -10.71
C SER A 547 -34.23 -9.84 -9.49
N ASN A 548 -34.48 -11.05 -8.99
CA ASN A 548 -35.21 -11.25 -7.74
C ASN A 548 -34.50 -10.57 -6.57
N PRO A 549 -35.18 -9.76 -5.77
CA PRO A 549 -34.60 -9.12 -4.60
C PRO A 549 -33.99 -10.15 -3.64
N GLN A 550 -32.81 -9.82 -3.11
CA GLN A 550 -32.18 -10.57 -2.03
C GLN A 550 -32.19 -9.73 -0.75
N SER A 551 -32.42 -10.36 0.40
CA SER A 551 -32.48 -9.63 1.67
C SER A 551 -31.30 -9.97 2.56
N SER A 552 -30.76 -8.97 3.22
CA SER A 552 -29.71 -9.13 4.24
C SER A 552 -30.08 -8.44 5.54
N THR A 553 -29.69 -9.05 6.67
CA THR A 553 -29.71 -8.45 8.01
C THR A 553 -28.31 -8.08 8.50
N ASN A 554 -27.28 -8.41 7.73
CA ASN A 554 -25.90 -7.99 8.01
C ASN A 554 -25.51 -6.91 6.99
N ASN A 555 -26.01 -5.69 7.21
CA ASN A 555 -25.76 -4.61 6.27
C ASN A 555 -24.57 -3.77 6.71
N LYS A 556 -23.77 -3.32 5.76
CA LYS A 556 -22.65 -2.41 5.98
C LYS A 556 -22.91 -1.10 5.23
N TYR A 557 -22.62 0.01 5.87
CA TYR A 557 -22.80 1.33 5.29
C TYR A 557 -21.64 2.26 5.63
N LEU A 558 -21.39 3.23 4.76
CA LEU A 558 -20.37 4.26 4.98
C LEU A 558 -20.90 5.35 5.93
N SER A 559 -20.04 5.81 6.81
CA SER A 559 -20.39 6.79 7.84
C SER A 559 -19.24 7.75 8.14
N LEU A 560 -19.58 9.00 8.43
CA LEU A 560 -18.66 9.99 8.98
C LEU A 560 -18.64 10.02 10.52
N GLN A 561 -19.38 9.14 11.18
CA GLN A 561 -19.40 9.04 12.64
C GLN A 561 -18.01 8.68 13.16
N ASN A 562 -17.52 9.42 14.15
CA ASN A 562 -16.16 9.28 14.70
C ASN A 562 -15.05 9.54 13.65
N MET A 563 -15.33 10.40 12.69
CA MET A 563 -14.36 10.80 11.67
C MET A 563 -13.87 12.25 11.85
N SER A 564 -14.44 13.02 12.80
CA SER A 564 -13.94 14.36 13.09
C SER A 564 -12.52 14.33 13.66
N TYR A 565 -11.70 15.32 13.35
CA TYR A 565 -10.37 15.44 13.97
C TYR A 565 -10.47 15.60 15.49
N GLN A 566 -11.59 16.15 16.01
CA GLN A 566 -11.81 16.19 17.46
C GLN A 566 -11.89 14.79 18.08
N TYR A 567 -12.57 13.85 17.43
CA TYR A 567 -12.61 12.46 17.88
C TYR A 567 -11.21 11.84 17.96
N PHE A 568 -10.38 12.05 16.93
CA PHE A 568 -9.01 11.53 16.91
C PHE A 568 -8.13 12.19 17.98
N PHE A 569 -8.25 13.49 18.19
CA PHE A 569 -7.53 14.19 19.24
C PHE A 569 -7.93 13.72 20.64
N ASP A 570 -9.19 13.49 20.89
CA ASP A 570 -9.68 13.04 22.20
C ASP A 570 -9.29 11.57 22.46
N THR A 571 -9.17 10.76 21.40
CA THR A 571 -8.88 9.33 21.52
C THR A 571 -7.37 9.02 21.50
N TYR A 572 -6.61 9.66 20.61
CA TYR A 572 -5.22 9.28 20.31
C TYR A 572 -4.18 10.35 20.68
N TYR A 573 -4.58 11.49 21.23
CA TYR A 573 -3.71 12.59 21.61
C TYR A 573 -3.92 13.08 23.06
N SER A 574 -4.56 12.28 23.90
CA SER A 574 -4.89 12.66 25.28
C SER A 574 -3.63 12.91 26.10
N ASN A 575 -2.68 11.97 26.10
CA ASN A 575 -1.41 12.10 26.82
C ASN A 575 -0.51 13.17 26.19
N PHE A 576 -0.53 13.30 24.87
CA PHE A 576 0.15 14.37 24.17
C PHE A 576 -0.37 15.77 24.56
N LYS A 577 -1.69 15.94 24.66
CA LYS A 577 -2.31 17.18 25.17
C LYS A 577 -1.89 17.51 26.59
N LYS A 578 -1.81 16.51 27.48
CA LYS A 578 -1.32 16.69 28.86
C LYS A 578 0.13 17.13 28.86
N LEU A 579 0.98 16.51 28.02
CA LEU A 579 2.38 16.89 27.86
C LEU A 579 2.53 18.34 27.41
N LEU A 580 1.79 18.77 26.37
CA LEU A 580 1.84 20.15 25.87
C LEU A 580 1.38 21.20 26.91
N ASN A 581 0.41 20.87 27.74
CA ASN A 581 -0.04 21.76 28.81
C ASN A 581 1.00 21.95 29.93
N SER A 582 1.99 21.08 29.99
CA SER A 582 3.06 21.16 30.97
C SER A 582 4.44 21.03 30.31
N TYR A 583 4.55 21.49 29.08
CA TYR A 583 5.74 21.29 28.25
C TYR A 583 7.00 21.82 28.92
N LYS A 584 7.99 20.96 28.97
CA LYS A 584 9.32 21.27 29.42
C LYS A 584 10.32 20.40 28.67
N GLU A 585 11.13 21.02 27.84
CA GLU A 585 12.26 20.40 27.16
C GLU A 585 13.54 20.65 27.98
N VAL A 586 14.37 19.66 28.12
CA VAL A 586 15.67 19.77 28.78
C VAL A 586 16.77 19.31 27.83
N ASP A 587 17.79 20.14 27.67
CA ASP A 587 19.02 19.77 27.01
C ASP A 587 19.96 19.14 28.03
N VAL A 588 20.43 17.94 27.77
CA VAL A 588 21.31 17.19 28.68
C VAL A 588 22.60 16.77 27.98
N SER A 589 23.70 16.91 28.69
CA SER A 589 24.99 16.30 28.32
C SER A 589 25.08 14.88 28.87
N LEU A 590 25.52 13.95 28.04
CA LEU A 590 25.52 12.52 28.34
C LEU A 590 26.89 11.91 28.14
N LYS A 591 27.26 10.97 29.03
CA LYS A 591 28.40 10.09 28.86
C LYS A 591 27.92 8.75 28.31
N LEU A 592 27.94 8.62 27.00
CA LEU A 592 27.53 7.41 26.30
C LEU A 592 28.76 6.60 25.87
N ASN A 593 28.72 5.30 26.08
CA ASN A 593 29.70 4.37 25.56
C ASN A 593 29.20 3.72 24.24
N LEU A 594 30.03 2.89 23.61
CA LEU A 594 29.73 2.23 22.36
C LEU A 594 28.49 1.31 22.43
N VAL A 595 28.30 0.65 23.58
CA VAL A 595 27.14 -0.23 23.78
C VAL A 595 25.86 0.60 23.90
N ASP A 596 25.97 1.76 24.56
CA ASP A 596 24.85 2.69 24.67
C ASP A 596 24.38 3.17 23.30
N PHE A 597 25.30 3.49 22.37
CA PHE A 597 24.94 3.89 21.00
C PHE A 597 24.11 2.84 20.26
N ARG A 598 24.46 1.56 20.46
CA ARG A 598 23.71 0.46 19.86
C ARG A 598 22.31 0.30 20.47
N ASN A 599 22.20 0.55 21.78
CA ASN A 599 21.01 0.23 22.57
C ASN A 599 20.08 1.44 22.77
N ILE A 600 20.35 2.59 22.15
CA ILE A 600 19.41 3.72 22.18
C ILE A 600 18.14 3.30 21.43
N ASP A 601 17.08 3.28 22.18
CA ASP A 601 15.74 2.98 21.69
C ASP A 601 14.86 4.22 21.91
N MET A 602 14.55 4.91 20.82
CA MET A 602 13.75 6.13 20.84
C MET A 602 12.25 5.85 21.09
N SER A 603 11.87 4.57 21.03
CA SER A 603 10.49 4.11 21.32
C SER A 603 10.24 3.91 22.82
N LYS A 604 11.21 4.23 23.67
CA LYS A 604 11.10 4.10 25.13
C LYS A 604 11.32 5.41 25.84
N LEU A 605 10.65 5.57 26.97
CA LEU A 605 10.93 6.67 27.88
C LEU A 605 12.26 6.49 28.59
N VAL A 606 12.83 7.60 29.02
CA VAL A 606 14.04 7.65 29.83
C VAL A 606 13.71 8.12 31.25
N TYR A 607 14.25 7.43 32.23
CA TYR A 607 14.17 7.86 33.62
C TYR A 607 15.48 8.50 34.08
N LEU A 608 15.38 9.64 34.75
CA LEU A 608 16.52 10.33 35.42
C LEU A 608 16.26 10.44 36.90
N ARG A 609 17.04 9.71 37.71
CA ARG A 609 16.94 9.73 39.19
C ARG A 609 17.21 11.11 39.79
N GLN A 610 18.07 11.89 39.14
CA GLN A 610 18.45 13.25 39.58
C GLN A 610 17.26 14.20 39.62
N THR A 611 16.32 14.01 38.74
CA THR A 611 15.07 14.79 38.67
C THR A 611 13.87 14.02 39.23
N GLY A 612 13.96 12.69 39.34
CA GLY A 612 12.86 11.80 39.70
C GLY A 612 11.76 11.77 38.63
N ARG A 613 12.10 12.02 37.36
CA ARG A 613 11.16 12.19 36.27
C ARG A 613 11.45 11.27 35.10
N TYR A 614 10.39 11.03 34.29
CA TYR A 614 10.46 10.33 33.01
C TYR A 614 10.47 11.34 31.88
N TYR A 615 11.12 10.98 30.79
CA TYR A 615 11.31 11.85 29.65
C TYR A 615 11.08 11.10 28.34
N TYR A 616 10.41 11.74 27.41
CA TYR A 616 10.41 11.35 26.00
C TYR A 616 11.71 11.83 25.35
N ILE A 617 12.31 11.00 24.52
CA ILE A 617 13.53 11.34 23.80
C ILE A 617 13.13 12.04 22.49
N ASP A 618 13.35 13.36 22.39
CA ASP A 618 13.13 14.08 21.15
C ASP A 618 14.30 13.87 20.18
N THR A 619 15.51 14.13 20.63
CA THR A 619 16.71 14.02 19.79
C THR A 619 17.88 13.53 20.64
N VAL A 620 18.71 12.64 20.08
CA VAL A 620 20.00 12.28 20.66
C VAL A 620 21.11 12.60 19.68
N LYS A 621 22.04 13.41 20.08
CA LYS A 621 23.25 13.72 19.33
C LYS A 621 24.39 12.80 19.80
N LEU A 622 24.81 11.92 18.92
CA LEU A 622 25.94 11.03 19.14
C LEU A 622 27.20 11.65 18.59
N GLY A 623 28.26 11.68 19.37
CA GLY A 623 29.53 12.25 18.99
C GLY A 623 30.53 12.18 20.15
N ARG A 624 31.61 12.93 20.05
CA ARG A 624 32.62 13.05 21.12
C ARG A 624 32.01 13.62 22.40
N ASN A 625 31.10 14.59 22.24
CA ASN A 625 30.26 15.15 23.29
C ASN A 625 28.83 14.78 22.99
N SER A 626 28.35 13.70 23.57
CA SER A 626 26.97 13.27 23.35
C SER A 626 26.00 14.12 24.17
N SER A 627 24.86 14.47 23.57
CA SER A 627 23.81 15.22 24.24
C SER A 627 22.44 14.70 23.80
N ALA A 628 21.41 15.04 24.55
CA ALA A 628 20.03 14.74 24.15
C ALA A 628 19.11 15.91 24.50
N LYS A 629 18.04 16.01 23.69
CA LYS A 629 16.86 16.79 24.00
C LYS A 629 15.79 15.85 24.52
N LEU A 630 15.39 16.10 25.74
CA LEU A 630 14.43 15.27 26.46
C LEU A 630 13.21 16.11 26.85
N ILE A 631 12.02 15.59 26.62
CA ILE A 631 10.78 16.27 26.97
C ILE A 631 10.19 15.58 28.20
N GLU A 632 10.00 16.34 29.28
CA GLU A 632 9.49 15.82 30.55
C GLU A 632 8.07 15.28 30.37
N THR A 633 7.88 13.97 30.63
CA THR A 633 6.58 13.35 30.75
C THR A 633 6.19 13.36 32.22
N ARG A 634 5.05 13.95 32.54
CA ARG A 634 4.52 13.84 33.90
C ARG A 634 3.86 12.47 34.06
N ASN A 635 3.98 11.87 35.25
CA ASN A 635 3.16 10.72 35.59
C ASN A 635 1.70 11.13 35.45
N PHE A 636 1.04 10.66 34.41
CA PHE A 636 -0.36 10.95 34.10
C PHE A 636 -1.34 10.12 34.97
N ARG A 637 -0.87 9.65 36.16
CA ARG A 637 -1.73 8.97 37.13
C ARG A 637 -2.69 9.94 37.82
#